data_068ce84df0d8356f303e1184b96532e5
#
_entry.id   068ce84df0d8356f303e1184b96532e5
#
_cell.length_a   1.000
_cell.length_b   1.000
_cell.length_c   1.000
_cell.angle_alpha   90.00
_cell.angle_beta   90.00
_cell.angle_gamma   90.00
#
_symmetry.space_group_name_H-M   'P 1'
#
loop_
_entity.id
_entity.type
_entity.pdbx_description
1 polymer ?
#
loop_
_entity_poly.entity_id
_entity_poly.type
_entity_poly.pdbx_seq_one_letter_code
_entity_poly.pdbx_strand_id
1 'polypeptide(L)'
;MSSSVFIKDLKARDIRFPTSLNKDGSDAIHPDPDYSMVYIELIPSSPEVPVGCGLTFTLGRGNELVLHAVDCLRFLVLGKEIKSIQGTVLPITVNEL
;
A
#
# COMPACT_ATOMS: atom_id res chain seq x y z
N MET A 1 31.51 4.56 -6.38
CA MET A 1 30.60 3.97 -7.33
C MET A 1 29.23 3.82 -6.74
N SER A 2 28.29 4.49 -7.32
CA SER A 2 26.94 4.42 -6.81
C SER A 2 26.33 3.08 -7.23
N SER A 3 25.98 2.28 -6.26
CA SER A 3 25.23 1.08 -6.54
C SER A 3 23.79 1.47 -6.76
N SER A 4 23.24 1.01 -7.86
CA SER A 4 21.81 1.18 -8.10
C SER A 4 21.02 0.33 -7.12
N VAL A 5 20.12 0.95 -6.41
CA VAL A 5 19.20 0.24 -5.53
C VAL A 5 17.87 0.16 -6.24
N PHE A 6 17.36 -1.03 -6.36
CA PHE A 6 16.08 -1.26 -7.03
C PHE A 6 15.10 -1.91 -6.06
N ILE A 7 13.85 -1.94 -6.44
CA ILE A 7 12.81 -2.58 -5.64
C ILE A 7 12.83 -4.07 -5.93
N LYS A 8 13.23 -4.82 -4.92
CA LYS A 8 13.43 -6.26 -5.03
C LYS A 8 12.12 -7.01 -4.90
N ASP A 9 11.23 -6.54 -4.04
CA ASP A 9 9.98 -7.23 -3.77
C ASP A 9 8.94 -6.24 -3.32
N LEU A 10 7.70 -6.62 -3.47
CA LEU A 10 6.54 -5.89 -2.97
C LEU A 10 5.68 -6.88 -2.21
N LYS A 11 5.47 -6.61 -0.94
CA LYS A 11 4.61 -7.43 -0.10
C LYS A 11 3.35 -6.66 0.23
N ALA A 12 2.22 -7.32 0.08
CA ALA A 12 0.94 -6.74 0.44
C ALA A 12 0.27 -7.64 1.46
N ARG A 13 -0.27 -7.03 2.49
CA ARG A 13 -0.92 -7.75 3.58
C ARG A 13 -2.33 -7.25 3.77
N ASP A 14 -3.23 -8.22 3.92
CA ASP A 14 -4.63 -7.97 4.26
C ASP A 14 -4.73 -7.96 5.78
N ILE A 15 -4.93 -6.80 6.36
CA ILE A 15 -5.00 -6.65 7.81
C ILE A 15 -6.41 -6.28 8.18
N ARG A 16 -6.96 -7.01 9.13
CA ARG A 16 -8.33 -6.80 9.58
C ARG A 16 -8.36 -6.63 11.09
N PHE A 17 -9.17 -5.68 11.50
CA PHE A 17 -9.38 -5.40 12.91
C PHE A 17 -10.81 -5.82 13.23
N PRO A 18 -11.00 -6.85 14.08
CA PRO A 18 -12.34 -7.38 14.33
C PRO A 18 -13.13 -6.51 15.32
N THR A 19 -13.33 -5.26 14.94
CA THR A 19 -14.02 -4.29 15.80
C THR A 19 -15.49 -4.61 15.99
N SER A 20 -16.07 -5.38 15.05
CA SER A 20 -17.47 -5.80 15.18
C SER A 20 -17.71 -6.72 16.36
N LEU A 21 -16.68 -7.42 16.83
CA LEU A 21 -16.80 -8.31 17.99
C LEU A 21 -17.24 -7.55 19.24
N ASN A 22 -16.79 -6.30 19.36
CA ASN A 22 -17.11 -5.46 20.52
C ASN A 22 -18.01 -4.30 20.15
N LYS A 23 -18.43 -4.23 18.91
CA LYS A 23 -19.24 -3.12 18.38
C LYS A 23 -18.58 -1.76 18.53
N ASP A 24 -17.26 -1.76 18.63
CA ASP A 24 -16.51 -0.52 18.72
C ASP A 24 -16.58 0.22 17.39
N GLY A 25 -16.86 1.49 17.44
CA GLY A 25 -16.94 2.31 16.25
C GLY A 25 -18.22 2.10 15.45
N SER A 26 -19.24 1.44 16.01
CA SER A 26 -20.51 1.29 15.35
C SER A 26 -21.18 2.64 15.13
N ASP A 27 -21.76 2.81 13.96
CA ASP A 27 -22.56 3.97 13.66
C ASP A 27 -23.83 3.53 12.90
N ALA A 28 -24.65 4.50 12.52
CA ALA A 28 -25.93 4.19 11.88
C ALA A 28 -25.78 3.55 10.51
N ILE A 29 -24.67 3.80 9.85
CA ILE A 29 -24.42 3.31 8.48
C ILE A 29 -23.74 1.94 8.52
N HIS A 30 -22.87 1.74 9.51
CA HIS A 30 -22.08 0.52 9.66
C HIS A 30 -22.36 -0.10 11.03
N PRO A 31 -23.47 -0.83 11.17
CA PRO A 31 -23.80 -1.45 12.46
C PRO A 31 -22.79 -2.52 12.88
N ASP A 32 -22.09 -3.12 11.92
CA ASP A 32 -21.07 -4.13 12.18
C ASP A 32 -19.74 -3.70 11.55
N PRO A 33 -19.08 -2.66 12.07
CA PRO A 33 -17.89 -2.13 11.43
C PRO A 33 -16.66 -2.97 11.75
N ASP A 34 -16.17 -3.70 10.77
CA ASP A 34 -14.82 -4.22 10.81
C ASP A 34 -13.97 -3.24 10.05
N TYR A 35 -12.89 -2.79 10.70
CA TYR A 35 -11.94 -1.95 10.01
C TYR A 35 -10.86 -2.83 9.41
N SER A 36 -10.37 -2.42 8.26
CA SER A 36 -9.37 -3.20 7.55
C SER A 36 -8.45 -2.27 6.79
N MET A 37 -7.32 -2.81 6.37
CA MET A 37 -6.39 -2.07 5.53
C MET A 37 -5.59 -3.05 4.68
N VAL A 38 -5.07 -2.54 3.58
CA VAL A 38 -4.01 -3.22 2.86
C VAL A 38 -2.72 -2.49 3.18
N TYR A 39 -1.79 -3.21 3.76
CA TYR A 39 -0.48 -2.69 4.13
C TYR A 39 0.52 -3.18 3.10
N ILE A 40 1.32 -2.26 2.58
CA ILE A 40 2.26 -2.57 1.51
C ILE A 40 3.67 -2.26 1.99
N GLU A 41 4.59 -3.16 1.66
CA GLU A 41 6.00 -2.95 1.89
C GLU A 41 6.75 -3.08 0.57
N LEU A 42 7.58 -2.10 0.28
CA LEU A 42 8.50 -2.16 -0.85
C LEU A 42 9.88 -2.50 -0.31
N ILE A 43 10.39 -3.65 -0.71
CA ILE A 43 11.65 -4.16 -0.20
C ILE A 43 12.76 -3.76 -1.15
N PRO A 44 13.71 -2.94 -0.70
CA PRO A 44 14.84 -2.55 -1.55
C PRO A 44 15.85 -3.68 -1.68
N SER A 45 16.65 -3.61 -2.72
CA SER A 45 17.70 -4.59 -2.97
C SER A 45 18.88 -4.46 -2.01
N SER A 46 19.00 -3.33 -1.36
CA SER A 46 20.09 -3.08 -0.41
C SER A 46 19.56 -3.05 1.01
N PRO A 47 20.19 -3.77 1.96
CA PRO A 47 19.74 -3.73 3.35
C PRO A 47 20.00 -2.39 4.03
N GLU A 48 20.77 -1.52 3.42
CA GLU A 48 21.05 -0.20 3.97
C GLU A 48 19.95 0.80 3.69
N VAL A 49 19.06 0.48 2.74
CA VAL A 49 17.94 1.34 2.40
C VAL A 49 16.73 0.85 3.17
N PRO A 50 16.03 1.74 3.87
CA PRO A 50 14.85 1.31 4.62
C PRO A 50 13.72 0.83 3.72
N VAL A 51 12.93 -0.09 4.26
CA VAL A 51 11.73 -0.59 3.60
C VAL A 51 10.73 0.54 3.45
N GLY A 52 10.16 0.69 2.27
CA GLY A 52 9.09 1.64 2.05
C GLY A 52 7.75 1.03 2.48
N CYS A 53 6.91 1.83 3.10
CA CYS A 53 5.63 1.37 3.60
C CYS A 53 4.51 2.28 3.14
N GLY A 54 3.35 1.67 2.92
CA GLY A 54 2.15 2.40 2.60
C GLY A 54 0.93 1.62 3.02
N LEU A 55 -0.18 2.29 3.14
CA LEU A 55 -1.41 1.61 3.48
C LEU A 55 -2.62 2.27 2.84
N THR A 56 -3.67 1.48 2.68
CA THR A 56 -4.97 1.96 2.26
C THR A 56 -5.99 1.46 3.27
N PHE A 57 -6.75 2.37 3.83
CA PHE A 57 -7.76 2.03 4.82
C PHE A 57 -9.06 1.63 4.15
N THR A 58 -9.68 0.58 4.64
CA THR A 58 -10.99 0.12 4.18
C THR A 58 -11.89 -0.11 5.39
N LEU A 59 -13.19 -0.25 5.14
CA LEU A 59 -14.17 -0.46 6.20
C LEU A 59 -14.67 -1.91 6.18
N GLY A 60 -13.76 -2.85 6.28
CA GLY A 60 -14.07 -4.27 6.31
C GLY A 60 -14.37 -4.88 4.96
N ARG A 61 -14.47 -4.07 3.93
CA ARG A 61 -14.77 -4.53 2.57
C ARG A 61 -13.87 -3.83 1.59
N GLY A 62 -13.49 -4.53 0.54
CA GLY A 62 -12.72 -3.96 -0.54
C GLY A 62 -11.24 -4.28 -0.49
N ASN A 63 -10.73 -4.91 0.58
CA ASN A 63 -9.33 -5.30 0.62
C ASN A 63 -8.95 -6.20 -0.55
N GLU A 64 -9.83 -7.11 -0.93
CA GLU A 64 -9.58 -8.01 -2.06
C GLU A 64 -9.44 -7.23 -3.37
N LEU A 65 -10.17 -6.15 -3.53
CA LEU A 65 -10.04 -5.31 -4.71
C LEU A 65 -8.73 -4.53 -4.69
N VAL A 66 -8.35 -4.03 -3.52
CA VAL A 66 -7.08 -3.30 -3.37
C VAL A 66 -5.92 -4.24 -3.60
N LEU A 67 -5.96 -5.44 -3.04
CA LEU A 67 -4.91 -6.44 -3.24
C LEU A 67 -4.77 -6.80 -4.71
N HIS A 68 -5.89 -6.95 -5.40
CA HIS A 68 -5.86 -7.23 -6.83
C HIS A 68 -5.25 -6.07 -7.61
N ALA A 69 -5.61 -4.84 -7.26
CA ALA A 69 -5.04 -3.66 -7.89
C ALA A 69 -3.53 -3.58 -7.66
N VAL A 70 -3.08 -3.91 -6.45
CA VAL A 70 -1.64 -3.95 -6.15
C VAL A 70 -0.94 -4.98 -7.04
N ASP A 71 -1.53 -6.15 -7.19
CA ASP A 71 -0.96 -7.17 -8.06
C ASP A 71 -0.88 -6.71 -9.50
N CYS A 72 -1.92 -6.02 -9.98
CA CYS A 72 -1.94 -5.51 -11.35
C CYS A 72 -0.87 -4.45 -11.57
N LEU A 73 -0.51 -3.70 -10.53
CA LEU A 73 0.45 -2.62 -10.63
C LEU A 73 1.86 -3.03 -10.23
N ARG A 74 2.02 -4.23 -9.73
CA ARG A 74 3.30 -4.73 -9.21
C ARG A 74 4.42 -4.59 -10.24
N PHE A 75 4.15 -4.88 -11.50
CA PHE A 75 5.16 -4.82 -12.55
C PHE A 75 5.70 -3.40 -12.78
N LEU A 76 4.97 -2.38 -12.34
CA LEU A 76 5.40 -1.00 -12.52
C LEU A 76 6.52 -0.62 -11.56
N VAL A 77 6.67 -1.33 -10.46
CA VAL A 77 7.66 -1.00 -9.44
C VAL A 77 8.74 -2.05 -9.28
N LEU A 78 8.42 -3.32 -9.47
CA LEU A 78 9.41 -4.38 -9.28
C LEU A 78 10.55 -4.26 -10.29
N GLY A 79 11.76 -4.34 -9.78
CA GLY A 79 12.96 -4.24 -10.59
C GLY A 79 13.30 -2.83 -11.00
N LYS A 80 12.51 -1.85 -10.61
CA LYS A 80 12.78 -0.46 -10.95
C LYS A 80 13.79 0.12 -9.98
N GLU A 81 14.69 0.91 -10.52
CA GLU A 81 15.65 1.65 -9.71
C GLU A 81 14.90 2.73 -8.92
N ILE A 82 15.19 2.81 -7.63
CA ILE A 82 14.49 3.77 -6.77
C ILE A 82 14.68 5.20 -7.26
N LYS A 83 15.88 5.53 -7.69
CA LYS A 83 16.14 6.88 -8.22
C LYS A 83 15.29 7.21 -9.42
N SER A 84 15.01 6.23 -10.27
CA SER A 84 14.19 6.49 -11.46
C SER A 84 12.75 6.81 -11.09
N ILE A 85 12.25 6.20 -10.01
CA ILE A 85 10.89 6.50 -9.52
C ILE A 85 10.87 7.89 -8.90
N GLN A 86 11.84 8.21 -8.07
CA GLN A 86 11.93 9.51 -7.42
C GLN A 86 12.20 10.63 -8.42
N GLY A 87 13.04 10.35 -9.41
CA GLY A 87 13.40 11.34 -10.41
C GLY A 87 12.29 11.64 -11.41
N THR A 88 11.32 10.74 -11.52
CA THR A 88 10.18 10.94 -12.39
C THR A 88 8.98 11.48 -11.63
N VAL A 89 9.18 12.07 -10.48
CA VAL A 89 8.09 12.80 -9.86
C VAL A 89 7.75 13.96 -10.73
N LEU A 90 6.91 13.67 -11.69
CA LEU A 90 6.23 14.73 -12.39
C LEU A 90 5.45 15.50 -11.35
N PRO A 91 5.46 16.82 -11.43
CA PRO A 91 4.57 17.57 -10.56
C PRO A 91 3.16 17.05 -10.80
N ILE A 92 2.67 16.31 -9.84
CA ILE A 92 1.31 15.82 -9.91
C ILE A 92 0.44 17.05 -9.77
N THR A 93 -0.10 17.45 -10.89
CA THR A 93 -1.11 18.48 -10.86
C THR A 93 -2.38 17.79 -10.41
N VAL A 94 -2.76 18.04 -9.19
CA VAL A 94 -4.06 17.56 -8.72
C VAL A 94 -5.07 18.45 -9.40
N ASN A 95 -5.73 17.89 -10.41
CA ASN A 95 -6.87 18.57 -10.98
C ASN A 95 -8.01 18.47 -9.98
N GLU A 96 -8.35 19.59 -9.42
CA GLU A 96 -9.53 19.65 -8.58
C GLU A 96 -10.76 19.49 -9.46
N LEU A 97 -11.52 18.50 -9.14
CA LEU A 97 -12.79 18.27 -9.81
C LEU A 97 -13.90 19.09 -9.16
#